data_f454ca3862afaadc9036b8718df22f95
#
_entry.id   f454ca3862afaadc9036b8718df22f95
#
_cell.length_a   1.000
_cell.length_b   1.000
_cell.length_c   1.000
_cell.angle_alpha   90.00
_cell.angle_beta   90.00
_cell.angle_gamma   90.00
#
_symmetry.space_group_name_H-M   'P 1'
#
loop_
_entity.id
_entity.type
_entity.pdbx_description
1 polymer ?
#
loop_
_entity_poly.entity_id
_entity_poly.type
_entity_poly.pdbx_seq_one_letter_code
_entity_poly.pdbx_strand_id
1 'polypeptide(L)'
;MQLHQTQSLVLKTTSYRDKDLVVHFLTKEFGKKTGIFYGARSQRSAYRSMSEPFSLLGIEFSEKENADMITIRSADLLESHVDLLSLIHM
;
A
#
# COMPACT_ATOMS: atom_id res chain seq x y z
N MET A 1 -4.45 19.23 -3.01
CA MET A 1 -3.97 17.85 -2.72
C MET A 1 -4.26 17.53 -1.27
N GLN A 2 -4.96 16.44 -1.02
CA GLN A 2 -5.30 16.00 0.34
C GLN A 2 -4.48 14.81 0.73
N LEU A 3 -4.00 14.81 1.98
CA LEU A 3 -3.29 13.67 2.56
C LEU A 3 -4.25 12.89 3.43
N HIS A 4 -4.19 11.57 3.28
CA HIS A 4 -5.00 10.63 4.05
C HIS A 4 -4.10 9.59 4.69
N GLN A 5 -4.52 9.09 5.84
CA GLN A 5 -3.84 7.98 6.52
C GLN A 5 -4.84 6.87 6.74
N THR A 6 -4.42 5.64 6.49
CA THR A 6 -5.27 4.48 6.72
C THR A 6 -4.42 3.24 6.90
N GLN A 7 -5.03 2.19 7.44
CA GLN A 7 -4.45 0.86 7.41
C GLN A 7 -4.84 0.18 6.11
N SER A 8 -3.93 -0.58 5.55
CA SER A 8 -4.17 -1.24 4.28
C SER A 8 -3.53 -2.62 4.25
N LEU A 9 -4.16 -3.52 3.52
CA LEU A 9 -3.65 -4.86 3.29
C LEU A 9 -3.14 -4.93 1.86
N VAL A 10 -1.88 -5.34 1.70
CA VAL A 10 -1.29 -5.51 0.37
C VAL A 10 -1.87 -6.74 -0.29
N LEU A 11 -2.47 -6.55 -1.47
CA LEU A 11 -3.02 -7.66 -2.24
C LEU A 11 -2.06 -8.11 -3.33
N LYS A 12 -1.43 -7.18 -4.01
CA LYS A 12 -0.53 -7.47 -5.12
C LYS A 12 0.37 -6.27 -5.36
N THR A 13 1.62 -6.53 -5.74
CA THR A 13 2.55 -5.49 -6.15
C THR A 13 3.10 -5.81 -7.54
N THR A 14 3.39 -4.76 -8.30
CA THR A 14 3.99 -4.87 -9.62
C THR A 14 5.10 -3.84 -9.73
N SER A 15 6.26 -4.24 -10.22
CA SER A 15 7.33 -3.30 -10.51
C SER A 15 6.88 -2.33 -11.60
N TYR A 16 7.19 -1.07 -11.40
CA TYR A 16 6.81 -0.01 -12.34
C TYR A 16 8.02 0.89 -12.52
N ARG A 17 8.49 1.00 -13.77
CA ARG A 17 9.73 1.69 -14.07
C ARG A 17 10.90 1.07 -13.29
N ASP A 18 12.01 1.79 -13.14
CA ASP A 18 13.22 1.23 -12.52
C ASP A 18 13.16 1.15 -11.01
N LYS A 19 12.47 2.10 -10.37
CA LYS A 19 12.52 2.24 -8.90
C LYS A 19 11.16 2.27 -8.24
N ASP A 20 10.08 2.18 -9.00
CA ASP A 20 8.73 2.41 -8.50
C ASP A 20 7.96 1.12 -8.40
N LEU A 21 6.92 1.14 -7.55
CA LEU A 21 5.97 0.02 -7.43
C LEU A 21 4.55 0.52 -7.63
N VAL A 22 3.75 -0.30 -8.30
CA VAL A 22 2.30 -0.17 -8.28
C VAL A 22 1.79 -1.22 -7.29
N VAL A 23 1.00 -0.79 -6.33
CA VAL A 23 0.52 -1.65 -5.25
C VAL A 23 -1.00 -1.62 -5.22
N HIS A 24 -1.59 -2.81 -5.17
CA HIS A 24 -3.03 -2.97 -5.01
C HIS A 24 -3.32 -3.27 -3.55
N PHE A 25 -4.18 -2.45 -2.94
CA PHE A 25 -4.47 -2.52 -1.50
C PHE A 25 -5.95 -2.73 -1.25
N LEU A 26 -6.24 -3.32 -0.12
CA LEU A 26 -7.54 -3.19 0.51
C LEU A 26 -7.37 -2.28 1.72
N THR A 27 -7.94 -1.08 1.68
CA THR A 27 -7.82 -0.12 2.77
C THR A 27 -8.98 -0.25 3.74
N LYS A 28 -8.73 0.12 5.00
CA LYS A 28 -9.75 0.03 6.03
C LYS A 28 -10.91 1.00 5.79
N GLU A 29 -10.61 2.22 5.35
CA GLU A 29 -11.60 3.30 5.29
C GLU A 29 -12.01 3.68 3.87
N PHE A 30 -11.21 3.32 2.88
CA PHE A 30 -11.40 3.79 1.51
C PHE A 30 -11.64 2.67 0.52
N GLY A 31 -11.76 1.42 0.99
CA GLY A 31 -11.96 0.28 0.13
C GLY A 31 -10.72 -0.10 -0.68
N LYS A 32 -10.94 -0.74 -1.81
CA LYS A 32 -9.86 -1.19 -2.68
C LYS A 32 -9.25 0.00 -3.41
N LYS A 33 -7.92 0.13 -3.33
CA LYS A 33 -7.20 1.21 -3.99
C LYS A 33 -5.98 0.66 -4.71
N THR A 34 -5.60 1.34 -5.77
CA THR A 34 -4.35 1.10 -6.47
C THR A 34 -3.49 2.33 -6.32
N GLY A 35 -2.24 2.14 -5.89
CA GLY A 35 -1.35 3.26 -5.64
C GLY A 35 0.02 3.08 -6.26
N ILE A 36 0.70 4.20 -6.50
CA ILE A 36 2.09 4.22 -6.92
C ILE A 36 2.94 4.66 -5.74
N PHE A 37 3.98 3.90 -5.44
CA PHE A 37 5.01 4.31 -4.50
C PHE A 37 6.27 4.63 -5.30
N TYR A 38 6.54 5.93 -5.48
CA TYR A 38 7.70 6.38 -6.21
C TYR A 38 8.97 6.12 -5.40
N GLY A 39 9.96 5.53 -6.03
CA GLY A 39 11.23 5.24 -5.39
C GLY A 39 11.18 4.13 -4.35
N ALA A 40 10.13 3.35 -4.30
CA ALA A 40 9.96 2.31 -3.28
C ALA A 40 11.10 1.28 -3.31
N ARG A 41 11.58 0.95 -4.49
CA ARG A 41 12.62 -0.08 -4.64
C ARG A 41 13.98 0.37 -4.14
N SER A 42 14.18 1.69 -3.98
CA SER A 42 15.39 2.24 -3.35
C SER A 42 15.22 2.41 -1.84
N GLN A 43 14.03 2.18 -1.31
CA GLN A 43 13.73 2.22 0.12
C GLN A 43 13.53 0.79 0.61
N ARG A 44 14.57 0.16 1.06
CA ARG A 44 14.57 -1.27 1.36
C ARG A 44 13.44 -1.73 2.27
N SER A 45 13.20 -1.01 3.37
CA SER A 45 12.17 -1.43 4.32
C SER A 45 10.77 -1.31 3.73
N ALA A 46 10.49 -0.23 3.01
CA ALA A 46 9.20 -0.04 2.36
C ALA A 46 8.97 -1.06 1.25
N TYR A 47 10.00 -1.29 0.43
CA TYR A 47 9.91 -2.30 -0.64
C TYR A 47 9.66 -3.68 -0.06
N ARG A 48 10.39 -4.04 1.00
CA ARG A 48 10.26 -5.35 1.63
C ARG A 48 8.85 -5.54 2.20
N SER A 49 8.31 -4.51 2.83
CA SER A 49 6.96 -4.56 3.39
C SER A 49 5.89 -4.72 2.31
N MET A 50 6.06 -4.07 1.18
CA MET A 50 5.08 -4.06 0.10
C MET A 50 5.24 -5.20 -0.88
N SER A 51 6.41 -5.83 -0.93
CA SER A 51 6.68 -6.89 -1.90
C SER A 51 6.02 -8.21 -1.53
N GLU A 52 5.54 -8.35 -0.30
CA GLU A 52 4.90 -9.56 0.16
C GLU A 52 3.39 -9.36 0.29
N PRO A 53 2.58 -10.21 -0.36
CA PRO A 53 1.13 -10.12 -0.22
C PRO A 53 0.70 -10.31 1.24
N PHE A 54 -0.42 -9.69 1.58
CA PHE A 54 -1.04 -9.76 2.90
C PHE A 54 -0.22 -9.15 4.02
N SER A 55 0.72 -8.27 3.68
CA SER A 55 1.32 -7.40 4.69
C SER A 55 0.32 -6.31 5.05
N LEU A 56 0.18 -6.08 6.35
CA LEU A 56 -0.67 -5.00 6.86
C LEU A 56 0.21 -3.76 7.05
N LEU A 57 -0.16 -2.68 6.40
CA LEU A 57 0.61 -1.45 6.40
C LEU A 57 -0.20 -0.28 6.93
N GLY A 58 0.46 0.63 7.64
CA GLY A 58 -0.06 1.96 7.81
C GLY A 58 0.47 2.81 6.66
N ILE A 59 -0.41 3.39 5.87
CA ILE A 59 0.02 4.21 4.75
C ILE A 59 -0.47 5.63 4.87
N GLU A 60 0.31 6.56 4.33
CA GLU A 60 -0.09 7.93 4.07
C GLU A 60 -0.06 8.13 2.57
N PHE A 61 -1.15 8.63 2.03
CA PHE A 61 -1.25 8.80 0.59
C PHE A 61 -1.93 10.11 0.24
N SER A 62 -1.69 10.56 -0.98
CA SER A 62 -2.40 11.70 -1.55
C SER A 62 -3.25 11.22 -2.72
N GLU A 63 -4.40 11.87 -2.88
CA GLU A 63 -5.32 11.54 -3.95
C GLU A 63 -5.63 12.82 -4.70
N LYS A 64 -5.42 12.79 -6.03
CA LYS A 64 -5.79 13.90 -6.90
C LYS A 64 -7.16 13.64 -7.47
N GLU A 65 -7.92 14.71 -7.65
CA GLU A 65 -9.21 14.63 -8.32
C GLU A 65 -9.03 14.04 -9.71
N ASN A 66 -9.91 13.09 -10.04
CA ASN A 66 -9.92 12.40 -11.33
C ASN A 66 -8.70 11.53 -11.63
N ALA A 67 -7.92 11.19 -10.63
CA ALA A 67 -6.80 10.27 -10.81
C ALA A 67 -7.26 8.85 -10.55
N ASP A 68 -6.78 7.90 -11.37
CA ASP A 68 -7.10 6.49 -11.19
C ASP A 68 -6.32 5.84 -10.07
N MET A 69 -5.18 6.41 -9.71
CA MET A 69 -4.29 5.86 -8.69
C MET A 69 -3.97 6.91 -7.65
N ILE A 70 -3.81 6.43 -6.40
CA ILE A 70 -3.32 7.27 -5.32
C ILE A 70 -1.78 7.28 -5.34
N THR A 71 -1.19 8.31 -4.74
CA THR A 71 0.27 8.39 -4.57
C THR A 71 0.61 8.09 -3.12
N ILE A 72 1.39 7.05 -2.87
CA ILE A 72 1.80 6.66 -1.53
C ILE A 72 2.96 7.55 -1.11
N ARG A 73 2.80 8.24 0.02
CA ARG A 73 3.81 9.13 0.56
C ARG A 73 4.70 8.43 1.57
N SER A 74 4.11 7.54 2.38
CA SER A 74 4.86 6.76 3.34
C SER A 74 4.11 5.47 3.63
N ALA A 75 4.85 4.45 4.09
CA ALA A 75 4.29 3.18 4.44
C ALA A 75 5.10 2.57 5.58
N ASP A 76 4.41 2.10 6.61
CA ASP A 76 5.01 1.43 7.75
C ASP A 76 4.41 0.04 7.90
N LEU A 77 5.26 -0.95 8.11
CA LEU A 77 4.81 -2.31 8.31
C LEU A 77 4.20 -2.46 9.70
N LEU A 78 2.95 -2.86 9.77
CA LEU A 78 2.26 -3.12 11.02
C LEU A 78 2.28 -4.61 11.36
N GLU A 79 2.09 -5.47 10.36
CA GLU A 79 2.10 -6.90 10.54
C GLU A 79 2.44 -7.59 9.23
N SER A 80 3.34 -8.58 9.28
CA SER A 80 3.72 -9.37 8.11
C SER A 80 2.80 -10.59 8.00
N HIS A 81 2.42 -10.94 6.77
CA HIS A 81 1.70 -12.19 6.49
C HIS A 81 0.45 -12.36 7.35
N VAL A 82 -0.47 -11.40 7.24
CA VAL A 82 -1.73 -11.45 7.97
C VAL A 82 -2.51 -12.70 7.54
N ASP A 83 -3.01 -13.44 8.54
CA ASP A 83 -3.85 -14.59 8.30
C ASP A 83 -5.25 -14.10 7.89
N LEU A 84 -5.67 -14.48 6.68
CA LEU A 84 -6.98 -14.07 6.17
C LEU A 84 -8.14 -14.57 7.04
N LEU A 85 -7.96 -15.72 7.68
CA LEU A 85 -8.99 -16.23 8.61
C LEU A 85 -9.15 -15.31 9.82
N SER A 86 -8.04 -14.75 10.30
CA SER A 86 -8.10 -13.77 11.39
C SER A 86 -8.85 -12.51 10.97
N LEU A 87 -8.71 -12.08 9.72
CA LEU A 87 -9.42 -10.91 9.21
C LEU A 87 -10.95 -11.16 9.16
N ILE A 88 -11.35 -12.37 8.84
CA ILE A 88 -12.77 -12.72 8.75
C ILE A 88 -13.42 -12.67 10.12
N HIS A 89 -12.67 -12.95 11.16
CA HIS A 89 -13.19 -13.02 12.54
C HIS A 89 -13.04 -11.71 13.33
N MET A 90 -12.56 -10.67 12.70
CA MET A 90 -12.46 -9.37 13.36
C MET A 90 -13.76 -8.58 13.27
#